data_9e527a9ef0aa4c02642a35ca75d4c7bb
#
_entry.id   9e527a9ef0aa4c02642a35ca75d4c7bb
#
_cell.length_a   1.000
_cell.length_b   1.000
_cell.length_c   1.000
_cell.angle_alpha   90.00
_cell.angle_beta   90.00
_cell.angle_gamma   90.00
#
_symmetry.space_group_name_H-M   'P 1'
#
loop_
_entity.id
_entity.type
_entity.pdbx_description
1 polymer ?
#
loop_
_entity_poly.entity_id
_entity_poly.type
_entity_poly.pdbx_seq_one_letter_code
_entity_poly.pdbx_strand_id
1 'polypeptide(L)'
;TIPAPSIDILRFVGNWMTDNSESIYGTKGNPFNDNFPWGYVTRKGNNLYLHLAQCPQNNRIQLKGLYSDIRQATILATQQPVTVNNQSFSKTIILPKELDYETVPVVKLVCATPLKVDTRNFMNEGIISIPAASGTVKAGPKGKTTFSEGGTTENFNPQTGSLLLKCEIDTPGEYEVKLYTSRHWRKSFAEGTFVTLKIGDNILGNRLLKKDGELANVRQNSYPETWSTIGTVTFKKKGTQNMELSIDKIGTFTRLGFFGEDLQGESENNIRIMKIELIHKTK
;
A
#
# COMPACT_ATOMS: atom_id res chain seq x y z
N THR A 1 -13.14 -26.09 -25.52
CA THR A 1 -14.28 -25.68 -24.66
C THR A 1 -13.75 -25.09 -23.36
N ILE A 2 -14.35 -23.99 -22.92
CA ILE A 2 -13.98 -23.37 -21.65
C ILE A 2 -14.45 -24.30 -20.52
N PRO A 3 -13.60 -24.64 -19.52
CA PRO A 3 -13.99 -25.46 -18.38
C PRO A 3 -15.17 -24.85 -17.59
N ALA A 4 -16.07 -25.69 -17.09
CA ALA A 4 -17.26 -25.24 -16.36
C ALA A 4 -16.95 -24.29 -15.17
N PRO A 5 -15.94 -24.55 -14.30
CA PRO A 5 -15.58 -23.62 -13.23
C PRO A 5 -15.17 -22.23 -13.74
N SER A 6 -14.53 -22.15 -14.91
CA SER A 6 -14.16 -20.87 -15.52
C SER A 6 -15.39 -20.08 -16.02
N ILE A 7 -16.42 -20.79 -16.49
CA ILE A 7 -17.69 -20.17 -16.89
C ILE A 7 -18.38 -19.56 -15.68
N ASP A 8 -18.39 -20.25 -14.55
CA ASP A 8 -19.05 -19.75 -13.32
C ASP A 8 -18.33 -18.50 -12.78
N ILE A 9 -17.00 -18.49 -12.81
CA ILE A 9 -16.20 -17.28 -12.46
C ILE A 9 -16.54 -16.11 -13.39
N LEU A 10 -16.59 -16.35 -14.70
CA LEU A 10 -16.91 -15.31 -15.69
C LEU A 10 -18.34 -14.77 -15.50
N ARG A 11 -19.31 -15.63 -15.19
CA ARG A 11 -20.67 -15.21 -14.86
C ARG A 11 -20.73 -14.37 -13.60
N PHE A 12 -20.02 -14.79 -12.54
CA PHE A 12 -19.91 -14.00 -11.31
C PHE A 12 -19.37 -12.60 -11.57
N VAL A 13 -18.23 -12.52 -12.29
CA VAL A 13 -17.63 -11.23 -12.68
C VAL A 13 -18.58 -10.41 -13.56
N GLY A 14 -19.26 -11.04 -14.52
CA GLY A 14 -20.24 -10.38 -15.38
C GLY A 14 -21.40 -9.77 -14.60
N ASN A 15 -21.98 -10.52 -13.66
CA ASN A 15 -23.05 -10.03 -12.79
C ASN A 15 -22.56 -8.87 -11.91
N TRP A 16 -21.40 -9.02 -11.29
CA TRP A 16 -20.77 -7.95 -10.50
C TRP A 16 -20.58 -6.68 -11.32
N MET A 17 -20.08 -6.81 -12.55
CA MET A 17 -19.87 -5.68 -13.47
C MET A 17 -21.17 -5.01 -13.89
N THR A 18 -22.29 -5.74 -13.95
CA THR A 18 -23.59 -5.14 -14.25
C THR A 18 -23.96 -4.06 -13.24
N ASP A 19 -23.71 -4.32 -11.96
CA ASP A 19 -24.09 -3.43 -10.86
C ASP A 19 -22.99 -2.41 -10.51
N ASN A 20 -21.70 -2.74 -10.75
CA ASN A 20 -20.57 -1.97 -10.25
C ASN A 20 -19.67 -1.38 -11.34
N SER A 21 -19.97 -1.53 -12.63
CA SER A 21 -19.12 -1.08 -13.75
C SER A 21 -18.78 0.40 -13.72
N GLU A 22 -19.64 1.26 -13.16
CA GLU A 22 -19.38 2.70 -12.97
C GLU A 22 -18.11 2.95 -12.16
N SER A 23 -17.80 2.05 -11.21
CA SER A 23 -16.62 2.15 -10.32
C SER A 23 -15.31 1.72 -10.98
N ILE A 24 -15.40 1.15 -12.21
CA ILE A 24 -14.27 0.61 -12.97
C ILE A 24 -14.03 1.43 -14.24
N TYR A 25 -15.07 1.58 -15.10
CA TYR A 25 -14.87 2.21 -16.40
C TYR A 25 -14.74 3.72 -16.34
N GLY A 26 -13.66 4.22 -16.93
CA GLY A 26 -13.34 5.66 -16.99
C GLY A 26 -12.93 6.25 -15.64
N THR A 27 -12.58 5.41 -14.67
CA THR A 27 -12.05 5.84 -13.38
C THR A 27 -10.53 6.07 -13.45
N LYS A 28 -10.02 6.79 -12.46
CA LYS A 28 -8.60 6.92 -12.17
C LYS A 28 -8.31 6.20 -10.85
N GLY A 29 -7.04 5.87 -10.62
CA GLY A 29 -6.60 5.19 -9.41
C GLY A 29 -6.82 5.99 -8.13
N ASN A 30 -6.44 5.39 -7.02
CA ASN A 30 -6.53 5.92 -5.67
C ASN A 30 -5.95 7.34 -5.60
N PRO A 31 -6.73 8.35 -5.17
CA PRO A 31 -6.22 9.71 -4.99
C PRO A 31 -5.44 9.91 -3.68
N PHE A 32 -5.52 8.97 -2.75
CA PHE A 32 -4.76 8.97 -1.51
C PHE A 32 -3.41 8.26 -1.74
N ASN A 33 -2.38 8.65 -1.02
CA ASN A 33 -1.11 7.89 -1.00
C ASN A 33 -1.14 6.71 -0.02
N ASP A 34 -2.31 6.30 0.42
CA ASP A 34 -2.51 5.28 1.43
C ASP A 34 -3.00 3.96 0.81
N ASN A 35 -2.57 2.85 1.41
CA ASN A 35 -3.10 1.52 1.11
C ASN A 35 -4.06 1.13 2.24
N PHE A 36 -5.32 1.00 1.91
CA PHE A 36 -6.35 0.68 2.88
C PHE A 36 -6.43 -0.83 3.12
N PRO A 37 -6.42 -1.29 4.39
CA PRO A 37 -6.46 -2.71 4.71
C PRO A 37 -7.78 -3.38 4.28
N TRP A 38 -8.86 -2.60 4.18
CA TRP A 38 -10.18 -3.08 3.78
C TRP A 38 -10.39 -3.18 2.25
N GLY A 39 -9.49 -2.64 1.41
CA GLY A 39 -9.65 -2.75 -0.05
C GLY A 39 -9.03 -1.62 -0.85
N TYR A 40 -9.72 -1.20 -1.91
CA TYR A 40 -9.19 -0.31 -2.93
C TYR A 40 -10.09 0.89 -3.14
N VAL A 41 -9.50 1.99 -3.66
CA VAL A 41 -10.23 3.21 -4.00
C VAL A 41 -10.01 3.56 -5.47
N THR A 42 -11.09 3.86 -6.18
CA THR A 42 -11.04 4.50 -7.50
C THR A 42 -11.80 5.83 -7.48
N ARG A 43 -11.55 6.70 -8.46
CA ARG A 43 -12.23 8.00 -8.55
C ARG A 43 -12.68 8.31 -9.97
N LYS A 44 -13.83 9.03 -10.07
CA LYS A 44 -14.34 9.54 -11.33
C LYS A 44 -15.01 10.91 -11.10
N GLY A 45 -14.41 11.97 -11.63
CA GLY A 45 -14.86 13.33 -11.30
C GLY A 45 -14.78 13.61 -9.80
N ASN A 46 -15.92 13.96 -9.20
CA ASN A 46 -16.06 14.22 -7.77
C ASN A 46 -16.48 12.97 -6.96
N ASN A 47 -16.54 11.80 -7.60
CA ASN A 47 -16.96 10.57 -6.94
C ASN A 47 -15.74 9.74 -6.55
N LEU A 48 -15.84 9.12 -5.36
CA LEU A 48 -14.94 8.06 -4.91
C LEU A 48 -15.74 6.74 -4.86
N TYR A 49 -15.07 5.65 -5.18
CA TYR A 49 -15.62 4.30 -5.09
C TYR A 49 -14.69 3.49 -4.21
N LEU A 50 -15.24 2.99 -3.10
CA LEU A 50 -14.52 2.17 -2.13
C LEU A 50 -14.90 0.71 -2.39
N HIS A 51 -13.95 -0.07 -2.87
CA HIS A 51 -14.10 -1.50 -3.15
C HIS A 51 -13.70 -2.29 -1.91
N LEU A 52 -14.66 -2.88 -1.22
CA LEU A 52 -14.45 -3.50 0.08
C LEU A 52 -14.11 -4.98 -0.07
N ALA A 53 -12.83 -5.31 -0.12
CA ALA A 53 -12.33 -6.68 -0.20
C ALA A 53 -12.29 -7.40 1.17
N GLN A 54 -12.35 -6.64 2.26
CA GLN A 54 -12.37 -7.14 3.64
C GLN A 54 -13.26 -6.26 4.51
N CYS A 55 -13.79 -6.86 5.58
CA CYS A 55 -14.57 -6.11 6.55
C CYS A 55 -13.68 -5.09 7.30
N PRO A 56 -13.99 -3.80 7.24
CA PRO A 56 -13.28 -2.80 8.03
C PRO A 56 -13.55 -2.99 9.53
N GLN A 57 -12.58 -2.62 10.34
CA GLN A 57 -12.70 -2.70 11.80
C GLN A 57 -13.93 -1.92 12.28
N ASN A 58 -14.76 -2.56 13.09
CA ASN A 58 -16.01 -1.99 13.63
C ASN A 58 -16.99 -1.47 12.56
N ASN A 59 -16.97 -2.02 11.34
CA ASN A 59 -17.77 -1.56 10.19
C ASN A 59 -17.60 -0.05 9.90
N ARG A 60 -16.40 0.48 10.11
CA ARG A 60 -16.10 1.91 9.90
C ARG A 60 -14.89 2.08 9.02
N ILE A 61 -15.01 3.01 8.08
CA ILE A 61 -13.89 3.46 7.25
C ILE A 61 -13.59 4.90 7.62
N GLN A 62 -12.32 5.21 7.87
CA GLN A 62 -11.85 6.56 8.07
C GLN A 62 -10.99 6.98 6.87
N LEU A 63 -11.45 7.99 6.13
CA LEU A 63 -10.69 8.61 5.03
C LEU A 63 -10.03 9.89 5.56
N LYS A 64 -8.79 9.78 6.03
CA LYS A 64 -7.98 10.94 6.43
C LYS A 64 -7.44 11.67 5.21
N GLY A 65 -7.33 12.99 5.30
CA GLY A 65 -6.87 13.82 4.20
C GLY A 65 -7.93 14.14 3.15
N LEU A 66 -9.17 13.70 3.29
CA LEU A 66 -10.28 14.11 2.41
C LEU A 66 -10.91 15.40 2.94
N TYR A 67 -10.61 16.52 2.28
CA TYR A 67 -11.17 17.83 2.63
C TYR A 67 -12.57 18.06 2.06
N SER A 68 -12.86 17.47 0.89
CA SER A 68 -14.18 17.62 0.25
C SER A 68 -15.26 16.91 1.06
N ASP A 69 -16.34 17.61 1.40
CA ASP A 69 -17.46 17.01 2.11
C ASP A 69 -18.22 16.04 1.21
N ILE A 70 -18.65 14.93 1.79
CA ILE A 70 -19.46 13.92 1.15
C ILE A 70 -20.92 14.29 1.34
N ARG A 71 -21.63 14.56 0.24
CA ARG A 71 -23.09 14.88 0.26
C ARG A 71 -23.98 13.65 0.19
N GLN A 72 -23.47 12.55 -0.37
CA GLN A 72 -24.21 11.30 -0.53
C GLN A 72 -23.26 10.11 -0.51
N ALA A 73 -23.65 9.06 0.17
CA ALA A 73 -22.96 7.77 0.17
C ALA A 73 -23.97 6.65 0.03
N THR A 74 -23.71 5.69 -0.86
CA THR A 74 -24.57 4.53 -1.11
C THR A 74 -23.75 3.29 -1.42
N ILE A 75 -24.28 2.10 -1.12
CA ILE A 75 -23.81 0.86 -1.71
C ILE A 75 -24.19 0.88 -3.19
N LEU A 76 -23.22 0.78 -4.10
CA LEU A 76 -23.43 1.03 -5.51
C LEU A 76 -24.47 0.06 -6.13
N ALA A 77 -24.35 -1.23 -5.84
CA ALA A 77 -25.25 -2.26 -6.38
C ALA A 77 -26.71 -2.15 -5.89
N THR A 78 -26.92 -1.83 -4.61
CA THR A 78 -28.25 -1.84 -3.99
C THR A 78 -28.86 -0.46 -3.82
N GLN A 79 -28.09 0.60 -4.03
CA GLN A 79 -28.43 2.00 -3.75
C GLN A 79 -28.80 2.26 -2.27
N GLN A 80 -28.50 1.30 -1.37
CA GLN A 80 -28.70 1.47 0.07
C GLN A 80 -27.87 2.65 0.58
N PRO A 81 -28.48 3.60 1.32
CA PRO A 81 -27.74 4.72 1.88
C PRO A 81 -26.77 4.28 2.95
N VAL A 82 -25.61 4.96 3.00
CA VAL A 82 -24.54 4.76 3.97
C VAL A 82 -24.35 6.05 4.77
N THR A 83 -24.22 5.93 6.08
CA THR A 83 -24.03 7.10 6.95
C THR A 83 -22.62 7.64 6.85
N VAL A 84 -22.50 8.96 6.77
CA VAL A 84 -21.22 9.67 6.71
C VAL A 84 -21.16 10.76 7.77
N ASN A 85 -20.07 10.80 8.52
CA ASN A 85 -19.72 11.91 9.40
C ASN A 85 -18.62 12.74 8.75
N ASN A 86 -18.96 13.94 8.28
CA ASN A 86 -18.02 14.90 7.70
C ASN A 86 -17.29 15.66 8.80
N GLN A 87 -15.98 15.49 8.87
CA GLN A 87 -15.07 16.32 9.68
C GLN A 87 -14.13 17.07 8.70
N SER A 88 -13.62 18.21 9.10
CA SER A 88 -12.85 19.08 8.20
C SER A 88 -11.68 18.40 7.50
N PHE A 89 -11.02 17.46 8.19
CA PHE A 89 -9.80 16.78 7.74
C PHE A 89 -10.00 15.31 7.41
N SER A 90 -11.05 14.68 7.94
CA SER A 90 -11.33 13.26 7.72
C SER A 90 -12.83 13.02 7.55
N LYS A 91 -13.17 11.94 6.86
CA LYS A 91 -14.56 11.49 6.72
C LYS A 91 -14.67 10.09 7.32
N THR A 92 -15.69 9.88 8.15
CA THR A 92 -15.98 8.55 8.71
C THR A 92 -17.23 8.00 8.02
N ILE A 93 -17.07 6.86 7.35
CA ILE A 93 -18.14 6.13 6.69
C ILE A 93 -18.54 4.98 7.59
N ILE A 94 -19.82 4.88 7.95
CA ILE A 94 -20.37 3.84 8.81
C ILE A 94 -21.14 2.86 7.93
N LEU A 95 -20.59 1.66 7.78
CA LEU A 95 -21.13 0.63 6.91
C LEU A 95 -22.30 -0.13 7.57
N PRO A 96 -23.26 -0.65 6.78
CA PRO A 96 -24.22 -1.62 7.25
C PRO A 96 -23.54 -2.85 7.85
N LYS A 97 -24.15 -3.44 8.89
CA LYS A 97 -23.57 -4.62 9.56
C LYS A 97 -23.58 -5.88 8.70
N GLU A 98 -24.53 -5.97 7.77
CA GLU A 98 -24.79 -7.16 6.95
C GLU A 98 -24.34 -6.95 5.51
N LEU A 99 -23.05 -6.64 5.31
CA LEU A 99 -22.46 -6.60 3.97
C LEU A 99 -21.75 -7.92 3.68
N ASP A 100 -22.00 -8.44 2.47
CA ASP A 100 -21.30 -9.62 1.95
C ASP A 100 -19.98 -9.19 1.31
N TYR A 101 -18.89 -9.36 2.03
CA TYR A 101 -17.54 -8.99 1.58
C TYR A 101 -16.95 -9.97 0.56
N GLU A 102 -17.52 -11.17 0.40
CA GLU A 102 -17.09 -12.12 -0.65
C GLU A 102 -17.42 -11.60 -2.05
N THR A 103 -18.47 -10.79 -2.16
CA THR A 103 -18.86 -10.14 -3.41
C THR A 103 -18.15 -8.82 -3.69
N VAL A 104 -17.23 -8.39 -2.84
CA VAL A 104 -16.53 -7.09 -2.96
C VAL A 104 -17.51 -5.93 -3.17
N PRO A 105 -18.34 -5.60 -2.17
CA PRO A 105 -19.30 -4.50 -2.30
C PRO A 105 -18.61 -3.18 -2.52
N VAL A 106 -19.23 -2.30 -3.30
CA VAL A 106 -18.68 -0.97 -3.62
C VAL A 106 -19.50 0.11 -2.95
N VAL A 107 -18.85 0.99 -2.18
CA VAL A 107 -19.46 2.20 -1.64
C VAL A 107 -19.15 3.37 -2.57
N LYS A 108 -20.16 4.00 -3.15
CA LYS A 108 -20.07 5.23 -3.90
C LYS A 108 -20.19 6.42 -2.96
N LEU A 109 -19.20 7.31 -2.98
CA LEU A 109 -19.22 8.58 -2.28
C LEU A 109 -19.29 9.71 -3.30
N VAL A 110 -20.26 10.60 -3.16
CA VAL A 110 -20.41 11.79 -4.00
C VAL A 110 -19.97 13.00 -3.20
N CYS A 111 -18.87 13.64 -3.60
CA CYS A 111 -18.40 14.86 -2.95
C CYS A 111 -19.21 16.08 -3.39
N ALA A 112 -19.43 17.02 -2.45
CA ALA A 112 -20.17 18.27 -2.69
C ALA A 112 -19.38 19.25 -3.57
N THR A 113 -18.06 19.18 -3.56
CA THR A 113 -17.13 20.04 -4.28
C THR A 113 -16.13 19.19 -5.08
N PRO A 114 -15.34 19.78 -5.99
CA PRO A 114 -14.22 19.09 -6.61
C PRO A 114 -13.35 18.40 -5.57
N LEU A 115 -12.93 17.17 -5.90
CA LEU A 115 -12.18 16.32 -4.99
C LEU A 115 -10.87 16.97 -4.56
N LYS A 116 -10.73 17.23 -3.26
CA LYS A 116 -9.52 17.77 -2.65
C LYS A 116 -9.00 16.79 -1.60
N VAL A 117 -7.87 16.16 -1.91
CA VAL A 117 -7.23 15.14 -1.07
C VAL A 117 -5.81 15.59 -0.72
N ASP A 118 -5.45 15.41 0.54
CA ASP A 118 -4.08 15.52 0.99
C ASP A 118 -3.36 14.19 0.72
N THR A 119 -2.23 14.27 0.06
CA THR A 119 -1.45 13.09 -0.35
C THR A 119 -0.37 12.70 0.66
N ARG A 120 -0.34 13.30 1.85
CA ARG A 120 0.54 12.84 2.93
C ARG A 120 0.06 11.49 3.45
N ASN A 121 0.99 10.68 3.94
CA ASN A 121 0.68 9.37 4.52
C ASN A 121 0.27 9.54 5.99
N PHE A 122 -0.97 9.20 6.30
CA PHE A 122 -1.56 9.33 7.64
C PHE A 122 -1.73 7.96 8.30
N MET A 123 -1.87 7.97 9.62
CA MET A 123 -2.17 6.74 10.37
C MET A 123 -3.63 6.31 10.16
N ASN A 124 -3.82 5.08 9.70
CA ASN A 124 -5.10 4.39 9.66
C ASN A 124 -5.00 3.12 10.52
N GLU A 125 -5.95 2.92 11.45
CA GLU A 125 -6.00 1.74 12.31
C GLU A 125 -4.65 1.40 13.00
N GLY A 126 -3.92 2.43 13.45
CA GLY A 126 -2.62 2.27 14.11
C GLY A 126 -1.42 2.08 13.18
N ILE A 127 -1.62 2.08 11.87
CA ILE A 127 -0.56 1.89 10.86
C ILE A 127 -0.48 3.11 9.96
N ILE A 128 0.73 3.60 9.72
CA ILE A 128 1.04 4.56 8.66
C ILE A 128 1.71 3.78 7.55
N SER A 129 0.99 3.57 6.44
CA SER A 129 1.52 2.91 5.26
C SER A 129 2.08 3.95 4.28
N ILE A 130 3.33 3.78 3.88
CA ILE A 130 4.08 4.75 3.07
C ILE A 130 4.58 4.03 1.81
N PRO A 131 3.80 4.08 0.71
CA PRO A 131 4.20 3.46 -0.55
C PRO A 131 5.50 4.08 -1.08
N ALA A 132 6.39 3.28 -1.64
CA ALA A 132 7.64 3.77 -2.23
C ALA A 132 7.39 4.81 -3.33
N ALA A 133 6.35 4.60 -4.14
CA ALA A 133 5.95 5.52 -5.22
C ALA A 133 5.40 6.87 -4.72
N SER A 134 5.07 7.01 -3.43
CA SER A 134 4.69 8.32 -2.85
C SER A 134 5.88 9.25 -2.66
N GLY A 135 7.09 8.73 -2.81
CA GLY A 135 8.33 9.45 -2.63
C GLY A 135 8.96 9.97 -3.91
N THR A 136 10.11 10.58 -3.72
CA THR A 136 11.01 11.02 -4.81
C THR A 136 12.39 10.39 -4.63
N VAL A 137 13.14 10.29 -5.70
CA VAL A 137 14.48 9.70 -5.67
C VAL A 137 15.54 10.79 -5.73
N LYS A 138 16.44 10.78 -4.75
CA LYS A 138 17.71 11.50 -4.80
C LYS A 138 18.71 10.62 -5.53
N ALA A 139 19.19 11.09 -6.69
CA ALA A 139 20.11 10.33 -7.53
C ALA A 139 21.42 10.00 -6.81
N GLY A 140 21.97 8.84 -7.10
CA GLY A 140 23.26 8.39 -6.64
C GLY A 140 24.37 8.60 -7.68
N PRO A 141 25.61 8.16 -7.37
CA PRO A 141 26.76 8.39 -8.24
C PRO A 141 26.72 7.65 -9.58
N LYS A 142 25.96 6.54 -9.68
CA LYS A 142 25.86 5.74 -10.91
C LYS A 142 24.44 5.66 -11.47
N GLY A 143 23.62 6.68 -11.25
CA GLY A 143 22.31 6.74 -11.82
C GLY A 143 21.22 7.04 -10.84
N LYS A 144 20.01 6.67 -11.19
CA LYS A 144 18.80 6.97 -10.44
C LYS A 144 17.90 5.72 -10.36
N THR A 145 17.40 5.45 -9.17
CA THR A 145 16.30 4.50 -8.96
C THR A 145 15.05 4.96 -9.72
N THR A 146 14.32 4.03 -10.28
CA THR A 146 13.04 4.26 -10.95
C THR A 146 11.92 3.51 -10.24
N PHE A 147 10.68 3.70 -10.70
CA PHE A 147 9.52 2.97 -10.20
C PHE A 147 8.88 2.17 -11.34
N SER A 148 8.45 0.95 -11.02
CA SER A 148 7.62 0.15 -11.90
C SER A 148 6.20 0.73 -11.99
N GLU A 149 5.40 0.28 -12.94
CA GLU A 149 3.96 0.62 -13.02
C GLU A 149 3.19 0.26 -11.75
N GLY A 150 3.62 -0.79 -11.02
CA GLY A 150 3.05 -1.19 -9.72
C GLY A 150 3.57 -0.39 -8.52
N GLY A 151 4.40 0.65 -8.74
CA GLY A 151 4.87 1.55 -7.69
C GLY A 151 6.00 1.00 -6.82
N THR A 152 6.61 -0.13 -7.19
CA THR A 152 7.81 -0.65 -6.51
C THR A 152 9.06 -0.01 -7.09
N THR A 153 10.10 0.16 -6.26
CA THR A 153 11.39 0.65 -6.77
C THR A 153 12.02 -0.35 -7.73
N GLU A 154 12.68 0.16 -8.76
CA GLU A 154 13.53 -0.59 -9.69
C GLU A 154 14.93 -0.02 -9.69
N ASN A 155 15.92 -0.88 -9.84
CA ASN A 155 17.33 -0.49 -9.82
C ASN A 155 17.73 0.26 -8.53
N PHE A 156 17.16 -0.12 -7.37
CA PHE A 156 17.49 0.50 -6.10
C PHE A 156 18.65 -0.23 -5.43
N ASN A 157 19.78 0.46 -5.33
CA ASN A 157 21.03 -0.07 -4.81
C ASN A 157 21.92 1.07 -4.25
N PRO A 158 23.06 0.78 -3.59
CA PRO A 158 23.93 1.82 -3.00
C PRO A 158 24.46 2.87 -3.97
N GLN A 159 24.45 2.60 -5.28
CA GLN A 159 24.98 3.48 -6.32
C GLN A 159 23.90 4.35 -7.00
N THR A 160 22.62 4.00 -6.82
CA THR A 160 21.50 4.67 -7.52
C THR A 160 20.74 5.67 -6.63
N GLY A 161 21.20 5.87 -5.41
CA GLY A 161 20.75 6.95 -4.54
C GLY A 161 19.86 6.51 -3.39
N SER A 162 19.02 7.42 -2.92
CA SER A 162 18.11 7.21 -1.79
C SER A 162 16.67 7.57 -2.14
N LEU A 163 15.73 6.97 -1.44
CA LEU A 163 14.31 7.24 -1.55
C LEU A 163 13.90 8.25 -0.47
N LEU A 164 13.38 9.40 -0.91
CA LEU A 164 12.89 10.46 -0.04
C LEU A 164 11.37 10.37 0.08
N LEU A 165 10.89 10.23 1.30
CA LEU A 165 9.48 10.03 1.64
C LEU A 165 9.03 11.03 2.70
N LYS A 166 7.73 11.10 2.95
CA LYS A 166 7.14 11.88 4.04
C LYS A 166 5.99 11.12 4.67
N CYS A 167 5.83 11.27 5.98
CA CYS A 167 4.64 10.81 6.67
C CYS A 167 4.17 11.85 7.70
N GLU A 168 2.92 11.70 8.14
CA GLU A 168 2.34 12.55 9.17
C GLU A 168 2.18 11.75 10.46
N ILE A 169 2.81 12.21 11.52
CA ILE A 169 2.63 11.65 12.86
C ILE A 169 1.49 12.40 13.55
N ASP A 170 0.33 11.81 13.63
CA ASP A 170 -0.84 12.37 14.32
C ASP A 170 -0.98 11.90 15.77
N THR A 171 -0.29 10.81 16.14
CA THR A 171 -0.24 10.27 17.49
C THR A 171 1.21 10.06 17.92
N PRO A 172 1.75 10.85 18.85
CA PRO A 172 3.08 10.62 19.41
C PRO A 172 3.15 9.25 20.10
N GLY A 173 4.32 8.63 20.08
CA GLY A 173 4.52 7.31 20.68
C GLY A 173 5.64 6.53 20.03
N GLU A 174 5.72 5.26 20.37
CA GLU A 174 6.64 4.29 19.81
C GLU A 174 6.02 3.59 18.62
N TYR A 175 6.80 3.43 17.55
CA TYR A 175 6.38 2.79 16.31
C TYR A 175 7.37 1.69 15.92
N GLU A 176 6.86 0.50 15.67
CA GLU A 176 7.63 -0.55 14.97
C GLU A 176 7.71 -0.20 13.49
N VAL A 177 8.89 -0.40 12.90
CA VAL A 177 9.14 -0.07 11.49
C VAL A 177 9.32 -1.34 10.70
N LYS A 178 8.43 -1.56 9.72
CA LYS A 178 8.51 -2.67 8.76
C LYS A 178 8.81 -2.16 7.36
N LEU A 179 9.74 -2.82 6.70
CA LEU A 179 10.09 -2.58 5.31
C LEU A 179 9.56 -3.74 4.46
N TYR A 180 8.73 -3.42 3.48
CA TYR A 180 8.17 -4.39 2.55
C TYR A 180 8.95 -4.39 1.24
N THR A 181 9.34 -5.59 0.82
CA THR A 181 10.07 -5.82 -0.41
C THR A 181 9.34 -6.83 -1.28
N SER A 182 9.47 -6.70 -2.59
CA SER A 182 9.04 -7.73 -3.52
C SER A 182 10.23 -8.32 -4.25
N ARG A 183 10.10 -9.56 -4.69
CA ARG A 183 11.11 -10.26 -5.49
C ARG A 183 10.47 -10.99 -6.65
N HIS A 184 11.23 -11.22 -7.70
CA HIS A 184 10.77 -12.14 -8.74
C HIS A 184 10.61 -13.54 -8.16
N TRP A 185 9.59 -14.29 -8.56
CA TRP A 185 9.29 -15.62 -8.01
C TRP A 185 10.46 -16.63 -8.15
N ARG A 186 11.33 -16.44 -9.15
CA ARG A 186 12.53 -17.25 -9.36
C ARG A 186 13.76 -16.78 -8.57
N LYS A 187 13.60 -15.88 -7.63
CA LYS A 187 14.71 -15.37 -6.83
C LYS A 187 14.44 -15.63 -5.36
N SER A 188 15.50 -15.96 -4.63
CA SER A 188 15.42 -15.99 -3.17
C SER A 188 15.28 -14.59 -2.59
N PHE A 189 14.98 -14.50 -1.31
CA PHE A 189 15.14 -13.27 -0.54
C PHE A 189 16.63 -12.88 -0.54
N ALA A 190 16.92 -11.58 -0.67
CA ALA A 190 18.30 -11.06 -0.68
C ALA A 190 18.89 -11.04 0.74
N GLU A 191 19.29 -12.20 1.24
CA GLU A 191 19.92 -12.31 2.55
C GLU A 191 21.24 -11.52 2.60
N GLY A 192 21.48 -10.84 3.73
CA GLY A 192 22.66 -9.99 3.89
C GLY A 192 22.50 -8.60 3.28
N THR A 193 21.30 -8.17 2.92
CA THR A 193 21.01 -6.77 2.55
C THR A 193 20.92 -5.91 3.81
N PHE A 194 21.61 -4.78 3.79
CA PHE A 194 21.57 -3.77 4.86
C PHE A 194 20.99 -2.46 4.34
N VAL A 195 20.19 -1.82 5.17
CA VAL A 195 19.54 -0.53 4.88
C VAL A 195 19.73 0.45 6.01
N THR A 196 19.72 1.74 5.67
CA THR A 196 19.61 2.84 6.63
C THR A 196 18.33 3.61 6.35
N LEU A 197 17.51 3.80 7.38
CA LEU A 197 16.32 4.62 7.33
C LEU A 197 16.43 5.76 8.34
N LYS A 198 16.36 6.99 7.85
CA LYS A 198 16.26 8.21 8.66
C LYS A 198 14.80 8.67 8.65
N ILE A 199 14.24 9.01 9.81
CA ILE A 199 12.88 9.54 9.96
C ILE A 199 12.92 10.68 10.98
N GLY A 200 12.87 11.93 10.52
CA GLY A 200 13.10 13.09 11.39
C GLY A 200 14.43 12.96 12.12
N ASP A 201 14.40 12.99 13.44
CA ASP A 201 15.59 12.85 14.30
C ASP A 201 15.99 11.39 14.57
N ASN A 202 15.18 10.41 14.15
CA ASN A 202 15.46 8.99 14.38
C ASN A 202 16.30 8.42 13.23
N ILE A 203 17.26 7.57 13.57
CA ILE A 203 18.12 6.88 12.61
C ILE A 203 18.15 5.38 12.92
N LEU A 204 17.66 4.57 12.00
CA LEU A 204 17.84 3.13 11.98
C LEU A 204 18.96 2.81 10.98
N GLY A 205 20.21 2.91 11.43
CA GLY A 205 21.40 2.74 10.60
C GLY A 205 21.79 1.27 10.45
N ASN A 206 22.26 0.91 9.26
CA ASN A 206 22.84 -0.40 8.93
C ASN A 206 21.98 -1.59 9.42
N ARG A 207 20.69 -1.57 9.11
CA ARG A 207 19.76 -2.62 9.54
C ARG A 207 19.74 -3.77 8.54
N LEU A 208 20.05 -4.96 9.03
CA LEU A 208 19.96 -6.20 8.26
C LEU A 208 18.48 -6.50 7.95
N LEU A 209 18.17 -6.69 6.68
CA LEU A 209 16.86 -7.19 6.27
C LEU A 209 16.80 -8.70 6.52
N LYS A 210 15.75 -9.12 7.22
CA LYS A 210 15.42 -10.52 7.48
C LYS A 210 14.05 -10.81 6.90
N LYS A 211 13.83 -12.00 6.39
CA LYS A 211 12.50 -12.44 5.98
C LYS A 211 11.69 -12.79 7.23
N ASP A 212 11.07 -11.79 7.88
CA ASP A 212 10.22 -12.01 9.07
C ASP A 212 8.86 -12.61 8.70
N GLY A 213 8.44 -12.42 7.44
CA GLY A 213 7.27 -13.07 6.90
C GLY A 213 7.09 -12.79 5.41
N GLU A 214 6.10 -13.47 4.83
CA GLU A 214 5.72 -13.36 3.43
C GLU A 214 4.20 -13.26 3.35
N LEU A 215 3.69 -12.29 2.60
CA LEU A 215 2.27 -12.19 2.35
C LEU A 215 1.85 -13.35 1.46
N ALA A 216 0.82 -14.09 1.89
CA ALA A 216 0.21 -15.12 1.06
C ALA A 216 -0.26 -14.46 -0.24
N ASN A 217 0.40 -14.83 -1.34
CA ASN A 217 0.06 -14.30 -2.64
C ASN A 217 -1.28 -14.88 -3.09
N VAL A 218 -2.35 -14.14 -2.90
CA VAL A 218 -3.68 -14.46 -3.45
C VAL A 218 -3.64 -14.46 -4.99
N ARG A 219 -2.64 -13.80 -5.57
CA ARG A 219 -2.32 -13.88 -7.00
C ARG A 219 -1.16 -14.85 -7.19
N GLN A 220 -1.41 -16.02 -7.74
CA GLN A 220 -0.45 -17.07 -8.07
C GLN A 220 0.71 -16.63 -8.99
N ASN A 221 1.02 -15.35 -9.11
CA ASN A 221 1.97 -14.84 -10.09
C ASN A 221 2.99 -13.88 -9.50
N SER A 222 4.17 -14.32 -9.56
CA SER A 222 5.40 -13.67 -10.00
C SER A 222 6.18 -12.81 -9.01
N TYR A 223 5.61 -12.20 -7.97
CA TYR A 223 6.35 -11.29 -7.08
C TYR A 223 5.95 -11.47 -5.61
N PRO A 224 6.50 -12.51 -4.91
CA PRO A 224 6.29 -12.65 -3.49
C PRO A 224 6.66 -11.38 -2.72
N GLU A 225 5.79 -10.97 -1.81
CA GLU A 225 5.97 -9.81 -0.95
C GLU A 225 6.42 -10.27 0.42
N THR A 226 7.57 -9.77 0.85
CA THR A 226 8.14 -10.09 2.16
C THR A 226 8.29 -8.85 2.99
N TRP A 227 8.27 -8.99 4.31
CA TRP A 227 8.59 -7.86 5.20
C TRP A 227 9.73 -8.20 6.14
N SER A 228 10.43 -7.13 6.53
CA SER A 228 11.50 -7.14 7.53
C SER A 228 11.20 -6.08 8.58
N THR A 229 11.21 -6.45 9.84
CA THR A 229 11.17 -5.50 10.95
C THR A 229 12.57 -4.91 11.13
N ILE A 230 12.76 -3.63 10.83
CA ILE A 230 14.08 -2.99 10.85
C ILE A 230 14.36 -2.21 12.13
N GLY A 231 13.39 -2.12 13.02
CA GLY A 231 13.57 -1.53 14.35
C GLY A 231 12.36 -0.78 14.85
N THR A 232 12.60 0.09 15.83
CA THR A 232 11.58 0.90 16.48
C THR A 232 12.04 2.35 16.52
N VAL A 233 11.11 3.29 16.34
CA VAL A 233 11.36 4.74 16.44
C VAL A 233 10.35 5.37 17.39
N THR A 234 10.72 6.49 18.01
CA THR A 234 9.85 7.21 18.93
C THR A 234 9.64 8.63 18.45
N PHE A 235 8.38 9.05 18.34
CA PHE A 235 8.04 10.43 18.06
C PHE A 235 7.43 11.09 19.28
N LYS A 236 8.03 12.22 19.71
CA LYS A 236 7.60 12.99 20.89
C LYS A 236 6.49 13.98 20.57
N LYS A 237 6.33 14.36 19.31
CA LYS A 237 5.40 15.40 18.84
C LYS A 237 4.71 14.97 17.56
N LYS A 238 3.51 15.52 17.34
CA LYS A 238 2.80 15.46 16.07
C LYS A 238 3.52 16.28 15.00
N GLY A 239 3.32 15.91 13.74
CA GLY A 239 3.79 16.69 12.60
C GLY A 239 4.37 15.83 11.49
N THR A 240 4.68 16.49 10.39
CA THR A 240 5.28 15.87 9.22
C THR A 240 6.72 15.44 9.50
N GLN A 241 7.05 14.20 9.19
CA GLN A 241 8.40 13.65 9.24
C GLN A 241 8.93 13.44 7.84
N ASN A 242 10.13 13.97 7.57
CA ASN A 242 10.89 13.63 6.38
C ASN A 242 11.61 12.30 6.60
N MET A 243 11.64 11.47 5.57
CA MET A 243 12.27 10.16 5.61
C MET A 243 13.26 10.02 4.46
N GLU A 244 14.36 9.34 4.71
CA GLU A 244 15.34 8.96 3.70
C GLU A 244 15.72 7.49 3.91
N LEU A 245 15.38 6.65 2.92
CA LEU A 245 15.80 5.25 2.87
C LEU A 245 16.93 5.09 1.88
N SER A 246 18.03 4.50 2.34
CA SER A 246 19.17 4.12 1.50
C SER A 246 19.51 2.65 1.66
N ILE A 247 20.12 2.07 0.64
CA ILE A 247 20.70 0.73 0.68
C ILE A 247 22.18 0.89 1.01
N ASP A 248 22.63 0.27 2.10
CA ASP A 248 24.03 0.30 2.52
C ASP A 248 24.83 -0.81 1.84
N LYS A 249 24.21 -2.00 1.72
CA LYS A 249 24.78 -3.17 1.07
C LYS A 249 23.67 -4.06 0.54
N ILE A 250 23.85 -4.61 -0.65
CA ILE A 250 22.97 -5.66 -1.18
C ILE A 250 23.53 -7.04 -0.83
N GLY A 251 22.65 -7.90 -0.36
CA GLY A 251 22.95 -9.29 -0.10
C GLY A 251 22.99 -10.14 -1.37
N THR A 252 23.07 -11.43 -1.16
CA THR A 252 23.11 -12.41 -2.27
C THR A 252 21.71 -12.93 -2.56
N PHE A 253 21.39 -13.03 -3.85
CA PHE A 253 20.22 -13.74 -4.35
C PHE A 253 20.66 -15.07 -4.92
N THR A 254 19.86 -16.12 -4.70
CA THR A 254 19.92 -17.32 -5.52
C THR A 254 18.82 -17.24 -6.58
N ARG A 255 19.14 -17.62 -7.80
CA ARG A 255 18.19 -17.74 -8.90
C ARG A 255 17.73 -19.19 -8.98
N LEU A 256 16.42 -19.41 -8.86
CA LEU A 256 15.84 -20.74 -9.05
C LEU A 256 15.63 -21.02 -10.53
N GLY A 257 16.11 -22.15 -11.01
CA GLY A 257 15.85 -22.67 -12.34
C GLY A 257 14.37 -23.06 -12.50
N PHE A 258 14.01 -23.48 -13.71
CA PHE A 258 12.62 -23.82 -14.05
C PHE A 258 12.08 -25.02 -13.22
N PHE A 259 12.97 -25.90 -12.77
CA PHE A 259 12.65 -27.08 -11.95
C PHE A 259 13.06 -26.92 -10.48
N GLY A 260 13.35 -25.70 -10.03
CA GLY A 260 13.71 -25.43 -8.63
C GLY A 260 15.19 -25.62 -8.30
N GLU A 261 16.06 -25.90 -9.29
CA GLU A 261 17.50 -25.96 -9.09
C GLU A 261 18.08 -24.57 -8.81
N ASP A 262 19.05 -24.48 -7.89
CA ASP A 262 19.80 -23.25 -7.62
C ASP A 262 20.77 -22.97 -8.77
N LEU A 263 20.43 -21.95 -9.58
CA LEU A 263 21.34 -21.43 -10.58
C LEU A 263 22.26 -20.40 -9.90
N GLN A 264 23.49 -20.81 -9.60
CA GLN A 264 24.53 -19.89 -9.17
C GLN A 264 24.84 -18.92 -10.30
N GLY A 265 24.67 -17.63 -10.05
CA GLY A 265 25.16 -16.62 -10.95
C GLY A 265 24.21 -15.45 -11.18
N GLU A 266 24.79 -14.29 -11.13
CA GLU A 266 24.29 -12.94 -11.27
C GLU A 266 23.53 -12.41 -10.04
N SER A 267 24.31 -11.76 -9.17
CA SER A 267 23.78 -10.80 -8.19
C SER A 267 23.05 -9.69 -8.96
N GLU A 268 21.72 -9.70 -8.95
CA GLU A 268 21.06 -8.43 -9.22
C GLU A 268 21.47 -7.46 -8.12
N ASN A 269 22.19 -6.42 -8.52
CA ASN A 269 22.66 -5.39 -7.62
C ASN A 269 21.53 -4.41 -7.24
N ASN A 270 20.31 -4.90 -7.01
CA ASN A 270 19.18 -4.06 -6.66
C ASN A 270 18.15 -4.79 -5.79
N ILE A 271 17.38 -4.01 -5.03
CA ILE A 271 16.25 -4.48 -4.24
C ILE A 271 14.99 -3.72 -4.65
N ARG A 272 13.83 -4.37 -4.59
CA ARG A 272 12.54 -3.76 -4.91
C ARG A 272 11.81 -3.42 -3.62
N ILE A 273 11.73 -2.15 -3.28
CA ILE A 273 10.99 -1.65 -2.14
C ILE A 273 9.55 -1.35 -2.58
N MET A 274 8.58 -1.82 -1.82
CA MET A 274 7.16 -1.57 -2.04
C MET A 274 6.64 -0.45 -1.16
N LYS A 275 6.85 -0.57 0.13
CA LYS A 275 6.38 0.37 1.16
C LYS A 275 7.16 0.25 2.45
N ILE A 276 7.01 1.26 3.28
CA ILE A 276 7.40 1.25 4.70
C ILE A 276 6.11 1.34 5.52
N GLU A 277 6.02 0.58 6.60
CA GLU A 277 4.94 0.72 7.58
C GLU A 277 5.52 1.14 8.93
N LEU A 278 4.87 2.14 9.53
CA LEU A 278 5.08 2.54 10.92
C LEU A 278 3.86 2.07 11.71
N ILE A 279 4.05 1.07 12.58
CA ILE A 279 2.99 0.45 13.37
C ILE A 279 3.07 1.00 14.79
N HIS A 280 2.05 1.76 15.19
CA HIS A 280 1.97 2.35 16.52
C HIS A 280 1.82 1.26 17.58
N LYS A 281 2.75 1.24 18.56
CA LYS A 281 2.65 0.34 19.71
C LYS A 281 1.71 0.98 20.74
N THR A 282 0.45 0.53 20.76
CA THR A 282 -0.44 0.81 21.87
C THR A 282 0.06 0.08 23.10
N LYS A 283 0.20 0.81 24.22
CA LYS A 283 0.54 0.23 25.53
C LYS A 283 -0.60 -0.63 26.04
#